data_284626bfeda9a62d0367b5c85b561372
#
_entry.id   284626bfeda9a62d0367b5c85b561372
#
_cell.length_a   1.000
_cell.length_b   1.000
_cell.length_c   1.000
_cell.angle_alpha   90.00
_cell.angle_beta   90.00
_cell.angle_gamma   90.00
#
_symmetry.space_group_name_H-M   'P 1'
#
loop_
_entity.id
_entity.type
_entity.pdbx_description
1 polymer ?
#
loop_
_entity_poly.entity_id
_entity_poly.type
_entity_poly.pdbx_seq_one_letter_code
_entity_poly.pdbx_strand_id
1 'polypeptide(L)'
;MNCLTDCDGSCCKIKKSVRAGLKEEGYTMYRSEAHFSRALLSVLNLRVPFVQRIESGVTGSGIPDIWLRWVPAEMWVELKNDSYVSINDAYWKIKWRKGQQAWAQDYRISCGRITYTIVAMRDGFIIVPMNKRYINNLVYQHDVWRVTKLQDVLSILKDESIKINFN
;
A
#
# COMPACT_ATOMS: atom_id res chain seq x y z
N MET A 1 27.52 14.81 -38.26
CA MET A 1 27.63 13.33 -38.26
C MET A 1 26.33 12.81 -37.63
N ASN A 2 25.45 12.27 -38.48
CA ASN A 2 24.12 11.77 -38.08
C ASN A 2 24.25 10.32 -37.62
N CYS A 3 24.02 10.06 -36.35
CA CYS A 3 23.75 8.69 -35.84
C CYS A 3 22.25 8.39 -35.93
N LEU A 4 21.78 8.19 -37.15
CA LEU A 4 20.47 7.64 -37.44
C LEU A 4 20.73 6.46 -38.39
N THR A 5 20.59 5.28 -37.87
CA THR A 5 20.56 3.94 -38.48
C THR A 5 21.58 3.04 -37.81
N ASP A 6 21.11 2.25 -36.91
CA ASP A 6 21.43 0.87 -36.58
C ASP A 6 21.01 0.56 -35.13
N CYS A 7 19.69 0.60 -34.85
CA CYS A 7 19.15 -0.14 -33.72
C CYS A 7 18.98 -1.60 -34.18
N ASP A 8 20.01 -2.40 -34.10
CA ASP A 8 20.04 -3.84 -34.37
C ASP A 8 19.25 -4.72 -33.43
N GLY A 9 18.30 -4.16 -32.73
CA GLY A 9 17.46 -4.91 -31.78
C GLY A 9 18.13 -5.30 -30.46
N SER A 10 19.43 -5.08 -30.29
CA SER A 10 20.17 -5.44 -29.05
C SER A 10 19.74 -4.57 -27.88
N CYS A 11 19.49 -3.30 -28.14
CA CYS A 11 18.99 -2.36 -27.11
C CYS A 11 17.57 -2.72 -26.61
N CYS A 12 16.71 -3.28 -27.49
CA CYS A 12 15.40 -3.80 -27.09
C CYS A 12 15.50 -5.10 -26.29
N LYS A 13 16.51 -5.94 -26.59
CA LYS A 13 16.77 -7.19 -25.83
C LYS A 13 17.29 -6.88 -24.44
N ILE A 14 18.18 -5.89 -24.29
CA ILE A 14 18.69 -5.45 -22.99
C ILE A 14 17.54 -4.90 -22.11
N LYS A 15 16.64 -4.07 -22.67
CA LYS A 15 15.47 -3.58 -21.93
C LYS A 15 14.49 -4.70 -21.53
N LYS A 16 14.34 -5.74 -22.38
CA LYS A 16 13.52 -6.93 -22.05
C LYS A 16 14.21 -7.82 -21.01
N SER A 17 15.54 -7.99 -21.08
CA SER A 17 16.33 -8.75 -20.11
C SER A 17 16.31 -8.11 -18.72
N VAL A 18 16.51 -6.79 -18.63
CA VAL A 18 16.40 -6.06 -17.35
C VAL A 18 15.00 -6.17 -16.76
N ARG A 19 13.94 -6.13 -17.60
CA ARG A 19 12.56 -6.35 -17.11
C ARG A 19 12.29 -7.80 -16.70
N ALA A 20 12.93 -8.78 -17.34
CA ALA A 20 12.83 -10.19 -16.95
C ALA A 20 13.61 -10.46 -15.66
N GLY A 21 14.83 -9.92 -15.50
CA GLY A 21 15.63 -10.04 -14.29
C GLY A 21 14.96 -9.43 -13.06
N LEU A 22 14.29 -8.28 -13.20
CA LEU A 22 13.50 -7.68 -12.10
C LEU A 22 12.32 -8.55 -11.65
N LYS A 23 11.78 -9.42 -12.53
CA LYS A 23 10.76 -10.41 -12.14
C LYS A 23 11.33 -11.58 -11.36
N GLU A 24 12.56 -11.98 -11.63
CA GLU A 24 13.23 -13.09 -10.94
C GLU A 24 13.69 -12.72 -9.54
N GLU A 25 13.97 -11.43 -9.26
CA GLU A 25 14.35 -10.93 -7.93
C GLU A 25 13.14 -10.64 -7.02
N GLY A 26 11.91 -10.91 -7.44
CA GLY A 26 10.71 -10.75 -6.60
C GLY A 26 10.23 -9.30 -6.42
N TYR A 27 10.81 -8.33 -7.10
CA TYR A 27 10.40 -6.93 -7.06
C TYR A 27 9.18 -6.70 -7.94
N THR A 28 8.03 -6.46 -7.33
CA THR A 28 6.80 -6.13 -8.05
C THR A 28 6.61 -4.62 -8.08
N MET A 29 7.03 -3.98 -9.18
CA MET A 29 6.78 -2.56 -9.37
C MET A 29 5.34 -2.33 -9.85
N TYR A 30 4.51 -1.72 -9.02
CA TYR A 30 3.17 -1.29 -9.42
C TYR A 30 3.23 0.05 -10.14
N ARG A 31 2.70 0.10 -11.37
CA ARG A 31 2.72 1.31 -12.23
C ARG A 31 1.81 2.43 -11.72
N SER A 32 0.81 2.09 -10.91
CA SER A 32 -0.17 3.03 -10.36
C SER A 32 -0.84 2.47 -9.12
N GLU A 33 -1.50 3.33 -8.34
CA GLU A 33 -2.34 2.94 -7.21
C GLU A 33 -3.48 2.01 -7.65
N ALA A 34 -4.09 2.27 -8.82
CA ALA A 34 -5.13 1.39 -9.36
C ALA A 34 -4.61 -0.01 -9.73
N HIS A 35 -3.36 -0.12 -10.22
CA HIS A 35 -2.73 -1.42 -10.48
C HIS A 35 -2.44 -2.16 -9.18
N PHE A 36 -1.91 -1.47 -8.18
CA PHE A 36 -1.68 -2.00 -6.84
C PHE A 36 -3.00 -2.45 -6.18
N SER A 37 -4.02 -1.61 -6.21
CA SER A 37 -5.35 -1.92 -5.66
C SER A 37 -5.93 -3.21 -6.25
N ARG A 38 -5.86 -3.41 -7.56
CA ARG A 38 -6.33 -4.65 -8.21
C ARG A 38 -5.55 -5.89 -7.73
N ALA A 39 -4.23 -5.80 -7.65
CA ALA A 39 -3.39 -6.89 -7.16
C ALA A 39 -3.70 -7.23 -5.70
N LEU A 40 -3.83 -6.23 -4.83
CA LEU A 40 -4.19 -6.43 -3.43
C LEU A 40 -5.58 -7.03 -3.29
N LEU A 41 -6.58 -6.50 -3.98
CA LEU A 41 -7.96 -7.01 -3.93
C LEU A 41 -8.04 -8.47 -4.40
N SER A 42 -7.27 -8.88 -5.41
CA SER A 42 -7.25 -10.27 -5.86
C SER A 42 -6.78 -11.24 -4.77
N VAL A 43 -5.84 -10.82 -3.94
CA VAL A 43 -5.33 -11.62 -2.81
C VAL A 43 -6.26 -11.55 -1.60
N LEU A 44 -6.81 -10.37 -1.30
CA LEU A 44 -7.77 -10.17 -0.21
C LEU A 44 -9.03 -11.00 -0.40
N ASN A 45 -9.64 -10.97 -1.58
CA ASN A 45 -10.87 -11.71 -1.90
C ASN A 45 -10.73 -13.24 -1.73
N LEU A 46 -9.51 -13.77 -1.79
CA LEU A 46 -9.25 -15.20 -1.56
C LEU A 46 -9.13 -15.57 -0.08
N ARG A 47 -8.89 -14.60 0.81
CA ARG A 47 -8.47 -14.88 2.20
C ARG A 47 -9.26 -14.12 3.26
N VAL A 48 -9.99 -13.09 2.87
CA VAL A 48 -10.79 -12.25 3.76
C VAL A 48 -12.26 -12.51 3.48
N PRO A 49 -13.08 -12.89 4.46
CA PRO A 49 -14.48 -13.21 4.26
C PRO A 49 -15.31 -12.09 3.66
N PHE A 50 -14.98 -10.85 3.97
CA PHE A 50 -15.64 -9.69 3.40
C PHE A 50 -14.64 -8.59 3.05
N VAL A 51 -14.67 -8.18 1.80
CA VAL A 51 -13.82 -7.11 1.25
C VAL A 51 -14.71 -6.19 0.43
N GLN A 52 -14.71 -4.91 0.74
CA GLN A 52 -15.42 -3.90 -0.02
C GLN A 52 -14.49 -2.76 -0.42
N ARG A 53 -14.36 -2.53 -1.73
CA ARG A 53 -13.74 -1.33 -2.25
C ARG A 53 -14.71 -0.16 -2.14
N ILE A 54 -14.22 0.97 -1.66
CA ILE A 54 -14.96 2.21 -1.55
C ILE A 54 -14.52 3.15 -2.66
N GLU A 55 -15.45 3.61 -3.48
CA GLU A 55 -15.14 4.57 -4.52
C GLU A 55 -15.33 5.99 -3.99
N SER A 56 -14.22 6.73 -3.88
CA SER A 56 -14.15 8.05 -3.25
C SER A 56 -14.96 9.16 -3.96
N GLY A 57 -15.52 8.90 -5.14
CA GLY A 57 -16.35 9.85 -5.88
C GLY A 57 -17.72 10.13 -5.25
N VAL A 58 -18.22 9.23 -4.40
CA VAL A 58 -19.58 9.27 -3.83
C VAL A 58 -19.57 9.51 -2.32
N THR A 59 -18.47 9.23 -1.64
CA THR A 59 -18.41 9.09 -0.18
C THR A 59 -17.77 10.28 0.57
N GLY A 60 -17.43 11.37 -0.10
CA GLY A 60 -16.75 12.50 0.55
C GLY A 60 -15.25 12.34 0.72
N SER A 61 -14.56 13.42 1.10
CA SER A 61 -13.11 13.45 1.24
C SER A 61 -12.65 12.74 2.50
N GLY A 62 -11.70 11.83 2.37
CA GLY A 62 -10.97 11.25 3.51
C GLY A 62 -11.32 9.82 3.89
N ILE A 63 -12.41 9.26 3.36
CA ILE A 63 -12.75 7.85 3.60
C ILE A 63 -11.72 6.95 2.91
N PRO A 64 -11.19 5.91 3.60
CA PRO A 64 -10.23 4.97 3.02
C PRO A 64 -10.79 4.12 1.88
N ASP A 65 -9.87 3.59 1.04
CA ASP A 65 -10.20 2.92 -0.22
C ASP A 65 -10.85 1.53 -0.06
N ILE A 66 -10.58 0.84 1.07
CA ILE A 66 -11.04 -0.54 1.28
C ILE A 66 -11.54 -0.71 2.72
N TRP A 67 -12.70 -1.37 2.85
CA TRP A 67 -13.18 -1.91 4.09
C TRP A 67 -13.03 -3.44 4.11
N LEU A 68 -12.43 -3.97 5.18
CA LEU A 68 -12.17 -5.39 5.39
C LEU A 68 -12.90 -5.85 6.65
N ARG A 69 -13.43 -7.09 6.62
CA ARG A 69 -14.04 -7.69 7.80
C ARG A 69 -13.61 -9.15 7.95
N TRP A 70 -12.98 -9.43 9.08
CA TRP A 70 -12.83 -10.77 9.66
C TRP A 70 -13.74 -10.80 10.89
N VAL A 71 -14.68 -11.71 10.95
CA VAL A 71 -15.58 -11.78 12.11
C VAL A 71 -14.80 -12.22 13.36
N PRO A 72 -14.82 -11.43 14.46
CA PRO A 72 -15.63 -10.23 14.73
C PRO A 72 -14.97 -8.89 14.34
N ALA A 73 -13.78 -8.90 13.76
CA ALA A 73 -12.99 -7.71 13.51
C ALA A 73 -13.32 -7.05 12.15
N GLU A 74 -13.18 -5.74 12.11
CA GLU A 74 -13.21 -4.95 10.86
C GLU A 74 -12.07 -3.94 10.83
N MET A 75 -11.69 -3.53 9.63
CA MET A 75 -10.57 -2.64 9.41
C MET A 75 -10.77 -1.80 8.16
N TRP A 76 -10.31 -0.55 8.21
CA TRP A 76 -10.22 0.33 7.06
C TRP A 76 -8.79 0.47 6.59
N VAL A 77 -8.60 0.42 5.28
CA VAL A 77 -7.30 0.46 4.64
C VAL A 77 -7.28 1.51 3.54
N GLU A 78 -6.37 2.44 3.64
CA GLU A 78 -6.02 3.41 2.60
C GLU A 78 -4.88 2.86 1.76
N LEU A 79 -4.94 3.03 0.43
CA LEU A 79 -3.90 2.60 -0.49
C LEU A 79 -3.09 3.77 -1.02
N LYS A 80 -1.79 3.57 -1.15
CA LYS A 80 -0.86 4.49 -1.80
C LYS A 80 0.15 3.73 -2.63
N ASN A 81 0.65 4.38 -3.67
CA ASN A 81 1.71 3.84 -4.52
C ASN A 81 2.85 4.86 -4.63
N ASP A 82 4.04 4.46 -4.17
CA ASP A 82 5.28 5.22 -4.33
C ASP A 82 6.42 4.30 -4.78
N SER A 83 6.24 3.70 -5.95
CA SER A 83 7.13 2.69 -6.53
C SER A 83 8.54 3.19 -6.87
N TYR A 84 8.85 4.44 -6.63
CA TYR A 84 10.19 5.01 -6.80
C TYR A 84 11.03 5.00 -5.51
N VAL A 85 10.40 4.83 -4.37
CA VAL A 85 11.00 4.91 -3.04
C VAL A 85 11.19 3.50 -2.47
N SER A 86 12.29 3.30 -1.72
CA SER A 86 12.62 2.01 -1.10
C SER A 86 11.97 1.85 0.28
N ILE A 87 11.64 0.61 0.67
CA ILE A 87 11.25 0.28 2.05
C ILE A 87 12.41 0.42 3.04
N ASN A 88 13.65 0.59 2.56
CA ASN A 88 14.85 0.73 3.37
C ASN A 88 15.24 2.18 3.66
N ASP A 89 14.52 3.15 3.10
CA ASP A 89 14.76 4.56 3.40
C ASP A 89 14.45 4.86 4.88
N ALA A 90 15.17 5.81 5.49
CA ALA A 90 15.04 6.12 6.92
C ALA A 90 13.66 6.71 7.29
N TYR A 91 13.02 7.34 6.35
CA TYR A 91 11.67 7.92 6.47
C TYR A 91 11.00 8.03 5.10
N TRP A 92 9.67 8.20 5.11
CA TRP A 92 8.85 8.38 3.91
C TRP A 92 7.90 9.54 4.07
N LYS A 93 7.64 10.27 2.97
CA LYS A 93 6.60 11.29 2.89
C LYS A 93 5.38 10.73 2.17
N ILE A 94 4.39 10.28 2.94
CA ILE A 94 3.19 9.67 2.38
C ILE A 94 2.27 10.74 1.78
N LYS A 95 1.74 10.50 0.59
CA LYS A 95 0.87 11.43 -0.13
C LYS A 95 -0.59 11.28 0.28
N TRP A 96 -0.90 11.47 1.58
CA TRP A 96 -2.30 11.51 2.01
C TRP A 96 -3.03 12.71 1.42
N ARG A 97 -4.27 12.50 0.95
CA ARG A 97 -5.15 13.58 0.55
C ARG A 97 -5.64 14.35 1.78
N LYS A 98 -6.08 15.59 1.56
CA LYS A 98 -6.70 16.40 2.60
C LYS A 98 -7.89 15.62 3.22
N GLY A 99 -7.93 15.57 4.54
CA GLY A 99 -8.99 14.88 5.29
C GLY A 99 -8.69 13.42 5.67
N GLN A 100 -7.81 12.69 4.97
CA GLN A 100 -7.57 11.27 5.26
C GLN A 100 -7.03 11.02 6.67
N GLN A 101 -6.06 11.83 7.12
CA GLN A 101 -5.57 11.72 8.50
C GLN A 101 -6.61 12.16 9.53
N ALA A 102 -7.40 13.20 9.24
CA ALA A 102 -8.47 13.65 10.13
C ALA A 102 -9.53 12.56 10.29
N TRP A 103 -10.02 12.02 9.18
CA TRP A 103 -10.99 10.93 9.18
C TRP A 103 -10.50 9.72 10.00
N ALA A 104 -9.25 9.30 9.83
CA ALA A 104 -8.67 8.19 10.58
C ALA A 104 -8.60 8.47 12.09
N GLN A 105 -8.31 9.71 12.49
CA GLN A 105 -8.32 10.10 13.91
C GLN A 105 -9.74 10.13 14.47
N ASP A 106 -10.72 10.68 13.75
CA ASP A 106 -12.12 10.72 14.16
C ASP A 106 -12.69 9.30 14.30
N TYR A 107 -12.38 8.41 13.35
CA TYR A 107 -12.76 7.01 13.42
C TYR A 107 -12.13 6.30 14.63
N ARG A 108 -10.86 6.55 14.92
CA ARG A 108 -10.18 6.00 16.09
C ARG A 108 -10.82 6.49 17.39
N ILE A 109 -11.15 7.78 17.50
CA ILE A 109 -11.78 8.37 18.68
C ILE A 109 -13.19 7.80 18.88
N SER A 110 -13.96 7.66 17.81
CA SER A 110 -15.35 7.23 17.85
C SER A 110 -15.52 5.73 18.06
N CYS A 111 -14.65 4.91 17.45
CA CYS A 111 -14.80 3.45 17.41
C CYS A 111 -13.68 2.69 18.15
N GLY A 112 -12.65 3.37 18.64
CA GLY A 112 -11.48 2.74 19.28
C GLY A 112 -10.59 1.95 18.30
N ARG A 113 -10.82 2.05 16.98
CA ARG A 113 -10.16 1.22 15.97
C ARG A 113 -9.17 2.02 15.12
N ILE A 114 -8.12 1.34 14.67
CA ILE A 114 -7.05 1.94 13.86
C ILE A 114 -7.31 1.68 12.38
N THR A 115 -7.17 2.71 11.57
CA THR A 115 -7.10 2.62 10.11
C THR A 115 -5.64 2.40 9.70
N TYR A 116 -5.40 1.70 8.61
CA TYR A 116 -4.05 1.46 8.09
C TYR A 116 -3.89 2.05 6.71
N THR A 117 -2.70 2.59 6.41
CA THR A 117 -2.29 2.93 5.05
C THR A 117 -1.29 1.90 4.57
N ILE A 118 -1.54 1.26 3.43
CA ILE A 118 -0.58 0.39 2.77
C ILE A 118 0.01 1.14 1.58
N VAL A 119 1.34 1.27 1.56
CA VAL A 119 2.06 1.90 0.46
C VAL A 119 2.85 0.85 -0.29
N ALA A 120 2.55 0.69 -1.58
CA ALA A 120 3.40 -0.09 -2.47
C ALA A 120 4.64 0.73 -2.81
N MET A 121 5.81 0.19 -2.50
CA MET A 121 7.12 0.79 -2.69
C MET A 121 7.86 0.08 -3.84
N ARG A 122 9.06 0.54 -4.18
CA ARG A 122 9.88 -0.06 -5.24
C ARG A 122 10.20 -1.53 -4.98
N ASP A 123 10.49 -1.89 -3.74
CA ASP A 123 11.05 -3.17 -3.32
C ASP A 123 10.23 -3.88 -2.23
N GLY A 124 8.98 -3.45 -2.03
CA GLY A 124 8.07 -4.06 -1.07
C GLY A 124 6.92 -3.16 -0.68
N PHE A 125 6.48 -3.28 0.55
CA PHE A 125 5.35 -2.55 1.09
C PHE A 125 5.68 -2.01 2.48
N ILE A 126 5.16 -0.83 2.80
CA ILE A 126 5.07 -0.37 4.19
C ILE A 126 3.61 -0.33 4.62
N ILE A 127 3.36 -0.69 5.87
CA ILE A 127 2.04 -0.64 6.50
C ILE A 127 2.12 0.37 7.64
N VAL A 128 1.37 1.45 7.51
CA VAL A 128 1.39 2.59 8.42
C VAL A 128 0.11 2.58 9.26
N PRO A 129 0.20 2.38 10.59
CA PRO A 129 -0.97 2.51 11.46
C PRO A 129 -1.33 3.99 11.62
N MET A 130 -2.57 4.35 11.32
CA MET A 130 -3.09 5.71 11.46
C MET A 130 -3.52 6.00 12.91
N ASN A 131 -2.68 5.58 13.87
CA ASN A 131 -2.94 5.72 15.31
C ASN A 131 -2.52 7.08 15.89
N LYS A 132 -1.80 7.87 15.12
CA LYS A 132 -1.37 9.24 15.45
C LYS A 132 -1.43 10.11 14.18
N ARG A 133 -1.36 11.44 14.40
CA ARG A 133 -1.21 12.38 13.28
C ARG A 133 0.25 12.46 12.86
N TYR A 134 0.53 12.26 11.60
CA TYR A 134 1.86 12.38 11.02
C TYR A 134 2.10 13.82 10.52
N ILE A 135 2.96 14.55 11.23
CA ILE A 135 3.27 15.95 10.90
C ILE A 135 3.99 16.00 9.54
N ASN A 136 3.56 16.92 8.67
CA ASN A 136 4.08 17.04 7.31
C ASN A 136 4.01 15.75 6.49
N ASN A 137 3.15 14.80 6.90
CA ASN A 137 3.03 13.47 6.30
C ASN A 137 4.33 12.62 6.38
N LEU A 138 5.22 12.92 7.33
CA LEU A 138 6.47 12.18 7.54
C LEU A 138 6.21 10.96 8.43
N VAL A 139 6.70 9.81 7.96
CA VAL A 139 6.62 8.51 8.63
C VAL A 139 8.02 7.92 8.74
N TYR A 140 8.40 7.44 9.91
CA TYR A 140 9.72 6.89 10.17
C TYR A 140 9.69 5.36 10.25
N GLN A 141 10.85 4.72 10.08
CA GLN A 141 10.97 3.25 10.06
C GLN A 141 10.38 2.56 11.29
N HIS A 142 10.52 3.16 12.47
CA HIS A 142 9.99 2.59 13.73
C HIS A 142 8.46 2.70 13.88
N ASP A 143 7.81 3.45 13.00
CA ASP A 143 6.35 3.65 13.00
C ASP A 143 5.59 2.66 12.13
N VAL A 144 6.28 1.76 11.41
CA VAL A 144 5.68 0.95 10.34
C VAL A 144 6.15 -0.50 10.35
N TRP A 145 5.35 -1.36 9.75
CA TRP A 145 5.82 -2.67 9.30
C TRP A 145 6.33 -2.57 7.87
N ARG A 146 7.42 -3.28 7.58
CA ARG A 146 8.03 -3.37 6.25
C ARG A 146 8.02 -4.82 5.81
N VAL A 147 7.49 -5.09 4.62
CA VAL A 147 7.41 -6.43 4.05
C VAL A 147 7.73 -6.41 2.56
N THR A 148 8.28 -7.50 2.07
CA THR A 148 8.64 -7.62 0.64
C THR A 148 7.56 -8.33 -0.18
N LYS A 149 6.67 -9.08 0.46
CA LYS A 149 5.63 -9.89 -0.22
C LYS A 149 4.24 -9.41 0.15
N LEU A 150 3.34 -9.43 -0.82
CA LEU A 150 1.95 -9.02 -0.63
C LEU A 150 1.20 -9.94 0.36
N GLN A 151 1.58 -11.22 0.43
CA GLN A 151 1.00 -12.17 1.40
C GLN A 151 1.32 -11.78 2.84
N ASP A 152 2.50 -11.23 3.10
CA ASP A 152 2.91 -10.82 4.44
C ASP A 152 2.10 -9.59 4.91
N VAL A 153 1.67 -8.72 3.98
CA VAL A 153 0.73 -7.63 4.27
C VAL A 153 -0.54 -8.18 4.93
N LEU A 154 -1.11 -9.26 4.37
CA LEU A 154 -2.34 -9.85 4.90
C LEU A 154 -2.14 -10.46 6.29
N SER A 155 -1.00 -11.08 6.54
CA SER A 155 -0.68 -11.65 7.86
C SER A 155 -0.67 -10.54 8.91
N ILE A 156 0.02 -9.43 8.64
CA ILE A 156 0.06 -8.28 9.55
C ILE A 156 -1.33 -7.70 9.80
N LEU A 157 -2.12 -7.45 8.74
CA LEU A 157 -3.47 -6.91 8.89
C LEU A 157 -4.37 -7.83 9.71
N LYS A 158 -4.26 -9.14 9.53
CA LYS A 158 -5.00 -10.13 10.31
C LYS A 158 -4.59 -10.09 11.79
N ASP A 159 -3.29 -10.10 12.08
CA ASP A 159 -2.78 -10.07 13.45
C ASP A 159 -3.18 -8.78 14.17
N GLU A 160 -3.11 -7.63 13.49
CA GLU A 160 -3.57 -6.36 14.04
C GLU A 160 -5.08 -6.33 14.27
N SER A 161 -5.89 -6.94 13.38
CA SER A 161 -7.34 -7.02 13.55
C SER A 161 -7.74 -7.81 14.81
N ILE A 162 -6.97 -8.83 15.16
CA ILE A 162 -7.22 -9.66 16.36
C ILE A 162 -6.89 -8.88 17.63
N LYS A 163 -5.77 -8.14 17.67
CA LYS A 163 -5.36 -7.35 18.85
C LYS A 163 -6.40 -6.33 19.30
N ILE A 164 -7.12 -5.73 18.35
CA ILE A 164 -8.14 -4.69 18.62
C ILE A 164 -9.36 -5.25 19.39
N ASN A 165 -9.63 -6.55 19.33
CA ASN A 165 -10.80 -7.16 19.96
C ASN A 165 -10.55 -7.64 21.40
N PHE A 166 -9.34 -7.56 21.91
CA PHE A 166 -8.98 -8.04 23.26
C PHE A 166 -8.56 -6.90 24.23
N ASN A 167 -8.66 -5.64 23.81
CA ASN A 167 -8.48 -4.45 24.65
C ASN A 167 -9.77 -3.66 24.77
#